data_fe5b2799151eb16605580ab20f9ad32b
#
_entry.id   fe5b2799151eb16605580ab20f9ad32b
#
_cell.length_a   1.000
_cell.length_b   1.000
_cell.length_c   1.000
_cell.angle_alpha   90.00
_cell.angle_beta   90.00
_cell.angle_gamma   90.00
#
_symmetry.space_group_name_H-M   'P 1'
#
loop_
_entity.id
_entity.type
_entity.pdbx_description
1 polymer ?
#
loop_
_entity_poly.entity_id
_entity_poly.type
_entity_poly.pdbx_seq_one_letter_code
_entity_poly.pdbx_strand_id
1 'polypeptide(L)'
;MGSGPAPRRALAAAATTALLAAAPLGCAGGGPAAPPPGSSAPASAPPAPQEVCTRLITHWAGVILDAGEGKDAVRLDYQSMGLSGGQNDILRAVLADARAERDARGPAAAHELTAREAERRCADRYRSGAPTGGPWQ
;
A
#
# COMPACT_ATOMS: atom_id res chain seq x y z
N MET A 1 29.89 0.94 38.81
CA MET A 1 29.97 2.39 39.05
C MET A 1 30.44 3.06 37.76
N GLY A 2 29.61 3.83 37.09
CA GLY A 2 29.93 4.48 35.82
C GLY A 2 28.68 5.14 35.25
N SER A 3 28.25 6.23 35.88
CA SER A 3 27.16 7.09 35.40
C SER A 3 27.71 8.02 34.33
N GLY A 4 27.22 7.93 33.11
CA GLY A 4 27.49 8.85 32.01
C GLY A 4 26.34 9.84 31.82
N PRO A 5 26.62 11.14 31.60
CA PRO A 5 25.58 12.16 31.54
C PRO A 5 24.90 12.22 30.16
N ALA A 6 23.59 12.47 30.17
CA ALA A 6 22.75 12.72 29.00
C ALA A 6 23.03 14.11 28.39
N PRO A 7 23.04 14.27 27.05
CA PRO A 7 23.03 15.58 26.42
C PRO A 7 21.61 16.14 26.32
N ARG A 8 21.41 17.28 26.99
CA ARG A 8 20.26 18.16 26.81
C ARG A 8 20.36 18.79 25.40
N ARG A 9 19.39 18.61 24.56
CA ARG A 9 19.26 19.40 23.31
C ARG A 9 18.14 20.41 23.45
N ALA A 10 18.55 21.65 23.16
CA ALA A 10 17.81 22.88 23.28
C ALA A 10 16.59 22.98 22.36
N LEU A 11 15.52 23.55 22.89
CA LEU A 11 14.35 24.05 22.17
C LEU A 11 14.76 25.31 21.40
N ALA A 12 14.56 25.33 20.10
CA ALA A 12 14.53 26.50 19.26
C ALA A 12 13.09 26.80 18.85
N ALA A 13 12.52 27.83 19.45
CA ALA A 13 11.24 28.41 19.05
C ALA A 13 11.47 29.30 17.82
N ALA A 14 10.77 29.00 16.72
CA ALA A 14 10.67 29.91 15.58
C ALA A 14 9.23 30.41 15.48
N ALA A 15 9.06 31.67 15.77
CA ALA A 15 7.86 32.46 15.55
C ALA A 15 7.74 32.79 14.04
N THR A 16 6.63 32.48 13.41
CA THR A 16 6.32 32.98 12.07
C THR A 16 5.02 33.76 12.06
N THR A 17 5.15 34.99 11.64
CA THR A 17 4.22 36.08 11.48
C THR A 17 3.04 35.76 10.55
N ALA A 18 1.84 36.16 11.00
CA ALA A 18 0.61 36.19 10.21
C ALA A 18 0.65 37.34 9.17
N LEU A 19 0.41 37.02 7.90
CA LEU A 19 0.02 37.99 6.88
C LEU A 19 -1.49 37.87 6.65
N LEU A 20 -2.22 38.91 7.06
CA LEU A 20 -3.59 39.17 6.61
C LEU A 20 -3.55 39.66 5.16
N ALA A 21 -4.17 38.95 4.24
CA ALA A 21 -4.47 39.46 2.91
C ALA A 21 -5.97 39.76 2.82
N ALA A 22 -6.26 41.05 2.56
CA ALA A 22 -7.60 41.61 2.39
C ALA A 22 -8.21 41.14 1.05
N ALA A 23 -9.46 40.70 1.07
CA ALA A 23 -10.25 40.39 -0.11
C ALA A 23 -10.92 41.66 -0.64
N PRO A 24 -10.92 41.94 -1.94
CA PRO A 24 -11.78 42.93 -2.54
C PRO A 24 -13.18 42.31 -2.82
N LEU A 25 -14.22 42.95 -2.28
CA LEU A 25 -15.59 42.73 -2.72
C LEU A 25 -15.74 43.36 -4.12
N GLY A 26 -15.93 42.54 -5.11
CA GLY A 26 -16.32 42.93 -6.46
C GLY A 26 -17.68 42.32 -6.80
N CYS A 27 -18.79 43.06 -6.53
CA CYS A 27 -20.07 42.80 -7.17
C CYS A 27 -20.06 43.40 -8.56
N ALA A 28 -20.06 42.58 -9.59
CA ALA A 28 -20.48 42.95 -10.92
C ALA A 28 -21.36 41.85 -11.51
N GLY A 29 -22.62 42.19 -11.76
CA GLY A 29 -23.61 41.31 -12.38
C GLY A 29 -23.21 40.94 -13.79
N GLY A 30 -23.25 39.63 -14.05
CA GLY A 30 -23.15 39.05 -15.39
C GLY A 30 -23.96 37.76 -15.38
N GLY A 31 -24.86 37.61 -16.34
CA GLY A 31 -25.79 36.49 -16.47
C GLY A 31 -25.11 35.11 -16.51
N PRO A 32 -25.92 34.04 -16.48
CA PRO A 32 -25.39 32.70 -16.43
C PRO A 32 -24.61 32.37 -17.69
N ALA A 33 -23.29 32.57 -17.63
CA ALA A 33 -22.39 31.98 -18.62
C ALA A 33 -22.40 30.47 -18.39
N ALA A 34 -22.77 29.72 -19.43
CA ALA A 34 -22.64 28.27 -19.43
C ALA A 34 -21.20 27.91 -19.04
N PRO A 35 -21.02 26.93 -18.12
CA PRO A 35 -19.68 26.49 -17.81
C PRO A 35 -19.00 26.01 -19.09
N PRO A 36 -17.70 26.31 -19.29
CA PRO A 36 -16.97 25.76 -20.43
C PRO A 36 -17.08 24.23 -20.37
N PRO A 37 -17.16 23.56 -21.54
CA PRO A 37 -17.17 22.10 -21.55
C PRO A 37 -15.91 21.64 -20.79
N GLY A 38 -16.12 21.13 -19.59
CA GLY A 38 -15.05 20.68 -18.73
C GLY A 38 -14.28 19.61 -19.48
N SER A 39 -12.99 19.83 -19.66
CA SER A 39 -12.08 18.76 -20.04
C SER A 39 -12.21 17.68 -18.96
N SER A 40 -13.07 16.71 -19.21
CA SER A 40 -13.12 15.50 -18.40
C SER A 40 -11.74 14.88 -18.52
N ALA A 41 -10.94 14.96 -17.45
CA ALA A 41 -9.70 14.22 -17.40
C ALA A 41 -10.05 12.77 -17.76
N PRO A 42 -9.30 12.10 -18.64
CA PRO A 42 -9.59 10.71 -19.00
C PRO A 42 -9.64 9.92 -17.71
N ALA A 43 -10.79 9.30 -17.43
CA ALA A 43 -10.94 8.41 -16.29
C ALA A 43 -9.86 7.33 -16.43
N SER A 44 -8.94 7.26 -15.47
CA SER A 44 -7.89 6.26 -15.48
C SER A 44 -8.54 4.89 -15.60
N ALA A 45 -8.10 4.08 -16.55
CA ALA A 45 -8.60 2.71 -16.71
C ALA A 45 -8.45 1.96 -15.37
N PRO A 46 -9.39 1.09 -15.00
CA PRO A 46 -9.25 0.27 -13.80
C PRO A 46 -7.95 -0.53 -13.86
N PRO A 47 -7.26 -0.70 -12.71
CA PRO A 47 -6.00 -1.44 -12.68
C PRO A 47 -6.21 -2.89 -13.16
N ALA A 48 -5.22 -3.43 -13.85
CA ALA A 48 -5.27 -4.79 -14.34
C ALA A 48 -5.39 -5.79 -13.16
N PRO A 49 -6.14 -6.90 -13.30
CA PRO A 49 -6.31 -7.90 -12.23
C PRO A 49 -4.97 -8.42 -11.68
N GLN A 50 -3.96 -8.57 -12.52
CA GLN A 50 -2.61 -8.92 -12.13
C GLN A 50 -2.00 -7.89 -11.17
N GLU A 51 -2.14 -6.60 -11.47
CA GLU A 51 -1.61 -5.52 -10.62
C GLU A 51 -2.31 -5.48 -9.26
N VAL A 52 -3.62 -5.69 -9.25
CA VAL A 52 -4.40 -5.79 -7.99
C VAL A 52 -3.89 -6.95 -7.16
N CYS A 53 -3.72 -8.13 -7.77
CA CYS A 53 -3.16 -9.31 -7.13
C CYS A 53 -1.78 -9.00 -6.52
N THR A 54 -0.84 -8.48 -7.30
CA THR A 54 0.52 -8.18 -6.85
C THR A 54 0.50 -7.25 -5.65
N ARG A 55 -0.28 -6.17 -5.69
CA ARG A 55 -0.38 -5.21 -4.57
C ARG A 55 -0.93 -5.86 -3.31
N LEU A 56 -2.01 -6.66 -3.42
CA LEU A 56 -2.61 -7.35 -2.28
C LEU A 56 -1.65 -8.35 -1.65
N ILE A 57 -1.00 -9.18 -2.46
CA ILE A 57 -0.05 -10.20 -1.97
C ILE A 57 1.15 -9.54 -1.30
N THR A 58 1.76 -8.53 -1.93
CA THR A 58 2.90 -7.82 -1.36
C THR A 58 2.55 -7.13 -0.05
N HIS A 59 1.38 -6.47 0.01
CA HIS A 59 0.91 -5.80 1.22
C HIS A 59 0.73 -6.79 2.37
N TRP A 60 -0.07 -7.84 2.17
CA TRP A 60 -0.40 -8.79 3.23
C TRP A 60 0.80 -9.64 3.66
N ALA A 61 1.67 -10.02 2.72
CA ALA A 61 2.90 -10.70 3.06
C ALA A 61 3.80 -9.82 3.94
N GLY A 62 3.94 -8.53 3.62
CA GLY A 62 4.66 -7.58 4.47
C GLY A 62 4.08 -7.49 5.87
N VAL A 63 2.76 -7.27 6.00
CA VAL A 63 2.07 -7.21 7.30
C VAL A 63 2.31 -8.47 8.14
N ILE A 64 2.21 -9.66 7.52
CA ILE A 64 2.38 -10.94 8.23
C ILE A 64 3.85 -11.17 8.62
N LEU A 65 4.81 -10.82 7.75
CA LEU A 65 6.24 -10.96 8.04
C LEU A 65 6.67 -10.02 9.19
N ASP A 66 6.16 -8.79 9.20
CA ASP A 66 6.52 -7.78 10.21
C ASP A 66 5.86 -8.07 11.58
N ALA A 67 4.67 -8.67 11.58
CA ALA A 67 4.01 -9.12 12.81
C ALA A 67 4.74 -10.27 13.51
N GLY A 68 5.58 -11.01 12.80
CA GLY A 68 6.31 -12.16 13.32
C GLY A 68 5.41 -13.39 13.59
N GLU A 69 5.99 -14.42 14.19
CA GLU A 69 5.32 -15.71 14.48
C GLU A 69 4.81 -15.80 15.93
N GLY A 70 4.27 -14.74 16.48
CA GLY A 70 3.74 -14.70 17.84
C GLY A 70 2.30 -15.22 17.97
N LYS A 71 1.83 -15.40 19.23
CA LYS A 71 0.44 -15.76 19.54
C LYS A 71 -0.56 -14.70 19.05
N ASP A 72 -0.08 -13.49 18.85
CA ASP A 72 -0.82 -12.34 18.33
C ASP A 72 -0.60 -12.13 16.82
N ALA A 73 0.09 -13.06 16.15
CA ALA A 73 0.20 -13.05 14.70
C ALA A 73 -1.21 -13.02 14.11
N VAL A 74 -1.45 -11.98 13.35
CA VAL A 74 -2.75 -11.64 12.79
C VAL A 74 -3.32 -12.85 12.06
N ARG A 75 -4.28 -13.53 12.67
CA ARG A 75 -5.08 -14.58 12.02
C ARG A 75 -6.09 -13.90 11.11
N LEU A 76 -5.59 -13.35 10.01
CA LEU A 76 -6.46 -12.76 9.02
C LEU A 76 -7.06 -13.88 8.17
N ASP A 77 -8.37 -13.98 8.23
CA ASP A 77 -9.11 -14.74 7.24
C ASP A 77 -8.91 -14.10 5.86
N TYR A 78 -8.56 -14.91 4.86
CA TYR A 78 -8.23 -14.44 3.52
C TYR A 78 -9.38 -13.66 2.86
N GLN A 79 -10.63 -13.95 3.22
CA GLN A 79 -11.79 -13.21 2.74
C GLN A 79 -11.82 -11.79 3.32
N SER A 80 -11.51 -11.64 4.60
CA SER A 80 -11.37 -10.33 5.25
C SER A 80 -10.20 -9.52 4.69
N MET A 81 -9.19 -10.20 4.14
CA MET A 81 -8.07 -9.58 3.41
C MET A 81 -8.44 -9.16 1.98
N GLY A 82 -9.64 -9.49 1.51
CA GLY A 82 -10.07 -9.24 0.13
C GLY A 82 -9.41 -10.14 -0.90
N LEU A 83 -8.90 -11.31 -0.48
CA LEU A 83 -8.23 -12.27 -1.36
C LEU A 83 -9.22 -13.32 -1.87
N SER A 84 -9.08 -13.71 -3.13
CA SER A 84 -9.68 -14.94 -3.64
C SER A 84 -8.91 -16.17 -3.13
N GLY A 85 -9.51 -17.34 -3.21
CA GLY A 85 -8.84 -18.60 -2.82
C GLY A 85 -7.48 -18.77 -3.49
N GLY A 86 -7.40 -18.58 -4.80
CA GLY A 86 -6.15 -18.71 -5.51
C GLY A 86 -5.13 -17.61 -5.22
N GLN A 87 -5.56 -16.40 -4.83
CA GLN A 87 -4.65 -15.38 -4.33
C GLN A 87 -4.12 -15.73 -2.94
N ASN A 88 -4.96 -16.34 -2.09
CA ASN A 88 -4.52 -16.87 -0.80
C ASN A 88 -3.46 -17.97 -0.96
N ASP A 89 -3.60 -18.85 -1.94
CA ASP A 89 -2.58 -19.87 -2.23
C ASP A 89 -1.25 -19.23 -2.64
N ILE A 90 -1.29 -18.17 -3.46
CA ILE A 90 -0.11 -17.40 -3.81
C ILE A 90 0.51 -16.76 -2.56
N LEU A 91 -0.29 -16.11 -1.70
CA LEU A 91 0.20 -15.50 -0.46
C LEU A 91 0.92 -16.51 0.43
N ARG A 92 0.33 -17.68 0.62
CA ARG A 92 0.93 -18.75 1.44
C ARG A 92 2.27 -19.22 0.87
N ALA A 93 2.36 -19.41 -0.43
CA ALA A 93 3.59 -19.80 -1.09
C ALA A 93 4.68 -18.71 -0.98
N VAL A 94 4.33 -17.45 -1.22
CA VAL A 94 5.23 -16.30 -1.05
C VAL A 94 5.75 -16.19 0.38
N LEU A 95 4.88 -16.38 1.38
CA LEU A 95 5.27 -16.34 2.79
C LEU A 95 6.22 -17.48 3.17
N ALA A 96 6.03 -18.68 2.62
CA ALA A 96 6.94 -19.80 2.87
C ALA A 96 8.35 -19.48 2.37
N ASP A 97 8.46 -18.98 1.13
CA ASP A 97 9.73 -18.60 0.53
C ASP A 97 10.38 -17.42 1.27
N ALA A 98 9.58 -16.40 1.63
CA ALA A 98 10.07 -15.21 2.32
C ALA A 98 10.57 -15.50 3.75
N ARG A 99 9.96 -16.44 4.46
CA ARG A 99 10.45 -16.88 5.78
C ARG A 99 11.81 -17.58 5.67
N ALA A 100 11.95 -18.48 4.72
CA ALA A 100 13.24 -19.13 4.46
C ALA A 100 14.32 -18.11 4.10
N GLU A 101 13.98 -17.09 3.29
CA GLU A 101 14.87 -16.01 2.91
C GLU A 101 15.25 -15.13 4.10
N ARG A 102 14.29 -14.79 4.96
CA ARG A 102 14.52 -14.02 6.20
C ARG A 102 15.52 -14.73 7.11
N ASP A 103 15.36 -16.05 7.26
CA ASP A 103 16.22 -16.85 8.13
C ASP A 103 17.64 -16.95 7.55
N ALA A 104 17.78 -16.95 6.23
CA ALA A 104 19.06 -17.05 5.54
C ALA A 104 19.80 -15.70 5.39
N ARG A 105 19.05 -14.60 5.06
CA ARG A 105 19.63 -13.31 4.64
C ARG A 105 19.03 -12.09 5.32
N GLY A 106 18.11 -12.30 6.24
CA GLY A 106 17.49 -11.23 7.04
C GLY A 106 16.23 -10.60 6.42
N PRO A 107 15.58 -9.69 7.17
CA PRO A 107 14.26 -9.18 6.82
C PRO A 107 14.22 -8.38 5.51
N ALA A 108 15.24 -7.58 5.21
CA ALA A 108 15.28 -6.81 3.97
C ALA A 108 15.23 -7.72 2.72
N ALA A 109 16.02 -8.80 2.71
CA ALA A 109 16.02 -9.76 1.63
C ALA A 109 14.67 -10.48 1.48
N ALA A 110 13.99 -10.77 2.59
CA ALA A 110 12.65 -11.36 2.58
C ALA A 110 11.60 -10.44 1.94
N HIS A 111 11.64 -9.14 2.24
CA HIS A 111 10.74 -8.16 1.60
C HIS A 111 11.00 -8.02 0.10
N GLU A 112 12.26 -7.97 -0.33
CA GLU A 112 12.61 -7.94 -1.74
C GLU A 112 12.15 -9.21 -2.48
N LEU A 113 12.34 -10.38 -1.88
CA LEU A 113 11.85 -11.64 -2.44
C LEU A 113 10.33 -11.64 -2.54
N THR A 114 9.63 -11.17 -1.50
CA THR A 114 8.17 -11.04 -1.48
C THR A 114 7.65 -10.27 -2.68
N ALA A 115 8.23 -9.10 -2.98
CA ALA A 115 7.80 -8.28 -4.11
C ALA A 115 7.96 -9.01 -5.45
N ARG A 116 9.13 -9.60 -5.69
CA ARG A 116 9.42 -10.34 -6.94
C ARG A 116 8.53 -11.57 -7.11
N GLU A 117 8.34 -12.37 -6.05
CA GLU A 117 7.54 -13.59 -6.12
C GLU A 117 6.04 -13.29 -6.24
N ALA A 118 5.54 -12.24 -5.60
CA ALA A 118 4.16 -11.80 -5.76
C ALA A 118 3.89 -11.39 -7.22
N GLU A 119 4.77 -10.57 -7.80
CA GLU A 119 4.66 -10.17 -9.20
C GLU A 119 4.66 -11.38 -10.14
N ARG A 120 5.65 -12.26 -10.03
CA ARG A 120 5.79 -13.44 -10.87
C ARG A 120 4.55 -14.37 -10.79
N ARG A 121 4.12 -14.73 -9.57
CA ARG A 121 3.00 -15.66 -9.36
C ARG A 121 1.67 -15.07 -9.77
N CYS A 122 1.45 -13.76 -9.56
CA CYS A 122 0.26 -13.09 -10.06
C CYS A 122 0.27 -12.98 -11.59
N ALA A 123 1.42 -12.71 -12.23
CA ALA A 123 1.54 -12.74 -13.68
C ALA A 123 1.19 -14.13 -14.24
N ASP A 124 1.71 -15.18 -13.64
CA ASP A 124 1.42 -16.56 -14.05
C ASP A 124 -0.08 -16.90 -13.92
N ARG A 125 -0.71 -16.49 -12.80
CA ARG A 125 -2.14 -16.73 -12.58
C ARG A 125 -3.05 -16.05 -13.60
N TYR A 126 -2.71 -14.83 -13.99
CA TYR A 126 -3.54 -14.02 -14.90
C TYR A 126 -3.05 -14.05 -16.37
N ARG A 127 -2.06 -14.88 -16.70
CA ARG A 127 -1.50 -15.00 -18.06
C ARG A 127 -2.56 -15.30 -19.12
N SER A 128 -3.56 -16.11 -18.81
CA SER A 128 -4.65 -16.50 -19.70
C SER A 128 -5.94 -15.67 -19.48
N GLY A 129 -5.83 -14.53 -18.81
CA GLY A 129 -6.96 -13.69 -18.41
C GLY A 129 -7.46 -13.98 -17.01
N ALA A 130 -8.54 -13.32 -16.61
CA ALA A 130 -9.14 -13.53 -15.30
C ALA A 130 -9.68 -14.96 -15.15
N PRO A 131 -9.53 -15.60 -13.98
CA PRO A 131 -10.14 -16.91 -13.73
C PRO A 131 -11.66 -16.87 -13.92
N THR A 132 -12.21 -17.88 -14.57
CA THR A 132 -13.62 -17.94 -14.98
C THR A 132 -14.57 -18.49 -13.90
N GLY A 133 -14.03 -18.95 -12.77
CA GLY A 133 -14.79 -19.61 -11.71
C GLY A 133 -15.47 -18.67 -10.70
N GLY A 134 -15.52 -17.37 -10.99
CA GLY A 134 -16.09 -16.35 -10.10
C GLY A 134 -15.05 -15.63 -9.23
N PRO A 135 -15.47 -14.59 -8.48
CA PRO A 135 -14.54 -13.70 -7.77
C PRO A 135 -13.73 -14.37 -6.66
N TRP A 136 -14.17 -15.55 -6.20
CA TRP A 136 -13.54 -16.27 -5.08
C TRP A 136 -12.71 -17.50 -5.50
N GLN A 137 -12.47 -17.67 -6.79
CA GLN A 137 -11.67 -18.77 -7.35
C GLN A 137 -10.18 -18.42 -7.44
#